data_7c70facfdd3db2dc1a24b09307e57ef7
#
_entry.id   7c70facfdd3db2dc1a24b09307e57ef7
#
_cell.length_a   1.000
_cell.length_b   1.000
_cell.length_c   1.000
_cell.angle_alpha   90.00
_cell.angle_beta   90.00
_cell.angle_gamma   90.00
#
_symmetry.space_group_name_H-M   'P 1'
#
loop_
_entity.id
_entity.type
_entity.pdbx_description
1 polymer ?
#
loop_
_entity_poly.entity_id
_entity_poly.type
_entity_poly.pdbx_seq_one_letter_code
_entity_poly.pdbx_strand_id
1 'polypeptide(L)'
;MSTLVHSLSLPGPRLVRAEILKLRRRRGLLAIVAAATVGASVVAYGILAILHAANPGHHGPAGGVLNLGHGMFVLSLLGSVAAIFIGATAGAGDLGAGVFRELAVTGRARSALFRARIPGGLAFLLSFVAAAYALAATASVVFAGYRTVPSPGLLAGAGAWLLLSCAFWFALALGLASLVGSRSTVIGALLAFELAVTPILASIPALGSGREVLPEVALTRLAPHAVRGLASNGGVVPASLGTAELVLVVWALALLALGEWRTVTRSA
;
A
#
# COMPACT_ATOMS: atom_id res chain seq x y z
N MET A 1 -24.86 35.40 9.42
CA MET A 1 -24.63 34.01 9.75
C MET A 1 -24.95 33.18 8.53
N SER A 2 -23.98 32.93 7.66
CA SER A 2 -24.14 32.11 6.47
C SER A 2 -23.78 30.66 6.86
N THR A 3 -24.77 29.79 6.94
CA THR A 3 -24.64 28.36 7.18
C THR A 3 -23.85 27.76 6.03
N LEU A 4 -22.59 27.43 6.29
CA LEU A 4 -21.75 26.64 5.40
C LEU A 4 -22.37 25.22 5.31
N VAL A 5 -23.30 25.05 4.40
CA VAL A 5 -23.68 23.71 3.92
C VAL A 5 -22.44 23.21 3.16
N HIS A 6 -21.58 22.49 3.86
CA HIS A 6 -20.55 21.69 3.23
C HIS A 6 -21.24 20.57 2.47
N SER A 7 -21.61 20.86 1.21
CA SER A 7 -22.08 19.83 0.31
C SER A 7 -20.97 18.76 0.23
N LEU A 8 -21.30 17.53 0.60
CA LEU A 8 -20.47 16.34 0.42
C LEU A 8 -20.38 16.01 -1.08
N SER A 9 -19.90 16.95 -1.89
CA SER A 9 -19.73 16.74 -3.31
C SER A 9 -18.60 15.75 -3.54
N LEU A 10 -18.93 14.61 -4.13
CA LEU A 10 -17.95 13.66 -4.62
C LEU A 10 -17.02 14.36 -5.63
N PRO A 11 -15.72 14.03 -5.66
CA PRO A 11 -14.81 14.63 -6.61
C PRO A 11 -15.23 14.29 -8.03
N GLY A 12 -15.37 15.30 -8.88
CA GLY A 12 -15.72 15.07 -10.27
C GLY A 12 -14.65 14.24 -11.01
N PRO A 13 -15.02 13.43 -12.00
CA PRO A 13 -14.10 12.52 -12.70
C PRO A 13 -12.93 13.25 -13.37
N ARG A 14 -13.10 14.52 -13.73
CA ARG A 14 -12.04 15.38 -14.27
C ARG A 14 -10.92 15.63 -13.27
N LEU A 15 -11.25 15.82 -11.98
CA LEU A 15 -10.25 16.01 -10.92
C LEU A 15 -9.45 14.73 -10.66
N VAL A 16 -10.12 13.60 -10.60
CA VAL A 16 -9.47 12.28 -10.43
C VAL A 16 -8.51 12.01 -11.59
N ARG A 17 -8.94 12.28 -12.84
CA ARG A 17 -8.10 12.11 -14.02
C ARG A 17 -6.89 13.04 -14.00
N ALA A 18 -7.04 14.27 -13.53
CA ALA A 18 -5.94 15.21 -13.38
C ALA A 18 -4.90 14.71 -12.35
N GLU A 19 -5.34 14.11 -11.23
CA GLU A 19 -4.44 13.53 -10.23
C GLU A 19 -3.66 12.33 -10.79
N ILE A 20 -4.30 11.42 -11.52
CA ILE A 20 -3.63 10.31 -12.21
C ILE A 20 -2.57 10.84 -13.17
N LEU A 21 -2.92 11.84 -14.00
CA LEU A 21 -2.01 12.42 -14.98
C LEU A 21 -0.80 13.10 -14.31
N LYS A 22 -1.02 13.78 -13.18
CA LYS A 22 0.03 14.41 -12.39
C LYS A 22 1.05 13.38 -11.87
N LEU A 23 0.58 12.24 -11.35
CA LEU A 23 1.45 11.16 -10.89
C LEU A 23 2.21 10.49 -12.05
N ARG A 24 1.53 10.24 -13.16
CA ARG A 24 2.15 9.64 -14.38
C ARG A 24 3.26 10.51 -14.99
N ARG A 25 3.16 11.83 -14.89
CA ARG A 25 4.19 12.75 -15.41
C ARG A 25 5.46 12.77 -14.56
N ARG A 26 5.43 12.28 -13.34
CA ARG A 26 6.61 12.18 -12.46
C ARG A 26 7.41 10.91 -12.78
N ARG A 27 8.27 10.98 -13.80
CA ARG A 27 9.03 9.83 -14.32
C ARG A 27 9.81 9.08 -13.24
N GLY A 28 10.44 9.77 -12.28
CA GLY A 28 11.16 9.14 -11.18
C GLY A 28 10.24 8.34 -10.25
N LEU A 29 9.05 8.88 -9.92
CA LEU A 29 8.06 8.15 -9.13
C LEU A 29 7.56 6.91 -9.86
N LEU A 30 7.25 7.06 -11.16
CA LEU A 30 6.80 5.96 -12.01
C LEU A 30 7.86 4.84 -12.07
N ALA A 31 9.14 5.19 -12.24
CA ALA A 31 10.23 4.23 -12.26
C ALA A 31 10.38 3.47 -10.93
N ILE A 32 10.32 4.18 -9.78
CA ILE A 32 10.39 3.57 -8.45
C ILE A 32 9.22 2.61 -8.24
N VAL A 33 7.99 3.03 -8.56
CA VAL A 33 6.80 2.20 -8.37
C VAL A 33 6.85 0.96 -9.28
N ALA A 34 7.20 1.13 -10.56
CA ALA A 34 7.32 0.02 -11.48
C ALA A 34 8.42 -0.97 -11.06
N ALA A 35 9.56 -0.47 -10.60
CA ALA A 35 10.66 -1.31 -10.11
C ALA A 35 10.29 -2.07 -8.83
N ALA A 36 9.66 -1.38 -7.86
CA ALA A 36 9.29 -1.97 -6.58
C ALA A 36 8.12 -2.98 -6.69
N THR A 37 7.33 -2.93 -7.74
CA THR A 37 6.19 -3.83 -7.92
C THR A 37 6.44 -4.81 -9.06
N VAL A 38 6.25 -4.40 -10.31
CA VAL A 38 6.39 -5.26 -11.49
C VAL A 38 7.83 -5.78 -11.63
N GLY A 39 8.83 -4.88 -11.47
CA GLY A 39 10.24 -5.24 -11.54
C GLY A 39 10.62 -6.30 -10.49
N ALA A 40 10.18 -6.13 -9.25
CA ALA A 40 10.41 -7.09 -8.17
C ALA A 40 9.83 -8.48 -8.50
N SER A 41 8.60 -8.55 -9.05
CA SER A 41 7.99 -9.82 -9.46
C SER A 41 8.77 -10.49 -10.59
N VAL A 42 9.15 -9.73 -11.62
CA VAL A 42 9.93 -10.25 -12.76
C VAL A 42 11.28 -10.79 -12.28
N VAL A 43 11.98 -10.03 -11.46
CA VAL A 43 13.31 -10.44 -10.94
C VAL A 43 13.17 -11.67 -10.04
N ALA A 44 12.23 -11.69 -9.10
CA ALA A 44 12.07 -12.80 -8.18
C ALA A 44 11.76 -14.12 -8.91
N TYR A 45 10.74 -14.13 -9.77
CA TYR A 45 10.38 -15.34 -10.51
C TYR A 45 11.38 -15.67 -11.63
N GLY A 46 12.02 -14.67 -12.23
CA GLY A 46 13.10 -14.86 -13.19
C GLY A 46 14.30 -15.56 -12.58
N ILE A 47 14.75 -15.13 -11.41
CA ILE A 47 15.84 -15.79 -10.67
C ILE A 47 15.47 -17.24 -10.34
N LEU A 48 14.26 -17.49 -9.79
CA LEU A 48 13.81 -18.85 -9.47
C LEU A 48 13.76 -19.75 -10.70
N ALA A 49 13.29 -19.23 -11.83
CA ALA A 49 13.23 -19.99 -13.09
C ALA A 49 14.63 -20.32 -13.64
N ILE A 50 15.56 -19.37 -13.62
CA ILE A 50 16.94 -19.56 -14.05
C ILE A 50 17.65 -20.59 -13.16
N LEU A 51 17.52 -20.47 -11.85
CA LEU A 51 18.14 -21.40 -10.91
C LEU A 51 17.61 -22.84 -11.09
N HIS A 52 16.31 -23.00 -11.28
CA HIS A 52 15.70 -24.30 -11.57
C HIS A 52 16.19 -24.86 -12.91
N ALA A 53 16.27 -24.05 -13.96
CA ALA A 53 16.76 -24.49 -15.27
C ALA A 53 18.25 -24.88 -15.23
N ALA A 54 19.07 -24.16 -14.45
CA ALA A 54 20.50 -24.43 -14.33
C ALA A 54 20.82 -25.69 -13.51
N ASN A 55 20.05 -25.95 -12.44
CA ASN A 55 20.26 -27.13 -11.58
C ASN A 55 18.95 -27.63 -10.95
N PRO A 56 18.13 -28.41 -11.69
CA PRO A 56 16.84 -28.90 -11.21
C PRO A 56 16.93 -29.82 -9.98
N GLY A 57 18.08 -30.45 -9.75
CA GLY A 57 18.30 -31.33 -8.60
C GLY A 57 18.44 -30.59 -7.28
N HIS A 58 18.94 -29.34 -7.30
CA HIS A 58 19.11 -28.50 -6.10
C HIS A 58 18.03 -27.42 -5.98
N HIS A 59 17.51 -26.94 -7.10
CA HIS A 59 16.50 -25.88 -7.13
C HIS A 59 15.17 -26.42 -7.64
N GLY A 60 14.16 -26.47 -6.78
CA GLY A 60 12.81 -26.87 -7.16
C GLY A 60 12.15 -25.87 -8.14
N PRO A 61 11.00 -26.24 -8.73
CA PRO A 61 10.26 -25.39 -9.65
C PRO A 61 10.04 -23.98 -9.13
N ALA A 62 10.02 -23.00 -10.04
CA ALA A 62 9.87 -21.59 -9.68
C ALA A 62 8.45 -21.21 -9.19
N GLY A 63 7.44 -22.04 -9.49
CA GLY A 63 6.04 -21.81 -9.11
C GLY A 63 5.61 -22.60 -7.86
N GLY A 64 4.29 -22.76 -7.74
CA GLY A 64 3.62 -23.44 -6.63
C GLY A 64 3.25 -22.51 -5.47
N VAL A 65 2.47 -23.06 -4.51
CA VAL A 65 1.95 -22.33 -3.34
C VAL A 65 3.05 -21.68 -2.51
N LEU A 66 4.16 -22.37 -2.30
CA LEU A 66 5.27 -21.87 -1.48
C LEU A 66 5.89 -20.61 -2.09
N ASN A 67 6.20 -20.65 -3.39
CA ASN A 67 6.79 -19.50 -4.08
C ASN A 67 5.79 -18.36 -4.27
N LEU A 68 4.49 -18.64 -4.39
CA LEU A 68 3.45 -17.63 -4.29
C LEU A 68 3.52 -16.92 -2.92
N GLY A 69 3.63 -17.68 -1.83
CA GLY A 69 3.75 -17.10 -0.48
C GLY A 69 4.96 -16.16 -0.35
N HIS A 70 6.14 -16.58 -0.78
CA HIS A 70 7.34 -15.75 -0.78
C HIS A 70 7.17 -14.50 -1.69
N GLY A 71 6.62 -14.68 -2.89
CA GLY A 71 6.33 -13.58 -3.80
C GLY A 71 5.37 -12.56 -3.19
N MET A 72 4.32 -13.03 -2.50
CA MET A 72 3.38 -12.18 -1.80
C MET A 72 4.03 -11.40 -0.65
N PHE A 73 4.90 -12.04 0.12
CA PHE A 73 5.65 -11.36 1.18
C PHE A 73 6.52 -10.22 0.61
N VAL A 74 7.30 -10.50 -0.43
CA VAL A 74 8.12 -9.47 -1.10
C VAL A 74 7.25 -8.36 -1.70
N LEU A 75 6.16 -8.71 -2.38
CA LEU A 75 5.25 -7.74 -2.98
C LEU A 75 4.50 -6.90 -1.95
N SER A 76 4.14 -7.45 -0.79
CA SER A 76 3.54 -6.65 0.28
C SER A 76 4.52 -5.62 0.82
N LEU A 77 5.78 -6.02 1.05
CA LEU A 77 6.82 -5.13 1.55
C LEU A 77 7.18 -4.02 0.55
N LEU A 78 7.47 -4.36 -0.70
CA LEU A 78 7.85 -3.37 -1.71
C LEU A 78 6.63 -2.59 -2.22
N GLY A 79 5.46 -3.18 -2.22
CA GLY A 79 4.19 -2.54 -2.54
C GLY A 79 3.79 -1.49 -1.51
N SER A 80 4.02 -1.74 -0.21
CA SER A 80 3.80 -0.74 0.83
C SER A 80 4.77 0.43 0.70
N VAL A 81 6.05 0.17 0.40
CA VAL A 81 7.02 1.23 0.07
C VAL A 81 6.50 2.08 -1.09
N ALA A 82 6.06 1.47 -2.20
CA ALA A 82 5.50 2.19 -3.34
C ALA A 82 4.24 2.99 -2.94
N ALA A 83 3.37 2.41 -2.11
CA ALA A 83 2.16 3.04 -1.59
C ALA A 83 2.47 4.28 -0.74
N ILE A 84 3.46 4.18 0.15
CA ILE A 84 3.95 5.30 0.98
C ILE A 84 4.49 6.43 0.09
N PHE A 85 5.30 6.11 -0.91
CA PHE A 85 5.84 7.12 -1.83
C PHE A 85 4.74 7.84 -2.62
N ILE A 86 3.75 7.10 -3.15
CA ILE A 86 2.64 7.70 -3.90
C ILE A 86 1.75 8.50 -2.98
N GLY A 87 1.35 7.97 -1.82
CA GLY A 87 0.49 8.63 -0.86
C GLY A 87 1.11 9.92 -0.33
N ALA A 88 2.38 9.89 0.08
CA ALA A 88 3.10 11.07 0.53
C ALA A 88 3.26 12.12 -0.58
N THR A 89 3.47 11.68 -1.82
CA THR A 89 3.56 12.58 -2.98
C THR A 89 2.20 13.23 -3.28
N ALA A 90 1.11 12.46 -3.22
CA ALA A 90 -0.25 12.98 -3.41
C ALA A 90 -0.66 13.93 -2.28
N GLY A 91 -0.27 13.64 -1.02
CA GLY A 91 -0.61 14.45 0.14
C GLY A 91 0.11 15.80 0.22
N ALA A 92 1.42 15.81 0.03
CA ALA A 92 2.26 17.00 0.23
C ALA A 92 2.82 17.61 -1.06
N GLY A 93 2.63 16.97 -2.23
CA GLY A 93 3.30 17.38 -3.47
C GLY A 93 2.93 18.77 -3.96
N ASP A 94 1.69 19.17 -3.81
CA ASP A 94 1.22 20.50 -4.25
C ASP A 94 1.68 21.60 -3.28
N LEU A 95 1.83 21.26 -2.00
CA LEU A 95 2.37 22.17 -0.99
C LEU A 95 3.86 22.44 -1.22
N GLY A 96 4.62 21.36 -1.43
CA GLY A 96 6.06 21.48 -1.69
C GLY A 96 6.40 22.17 -3.01
N ALA A 97 5.50 22.13 -3.99
CA ALA A 97 5.64 22.83 -5.27
C ALA A 97 5.12 24.30 -5.24
N GLY A 98 4.56 24.78 -4.11
CA GLY A 98 3.97 26.10 -4.02
C GLY A 98 2.67 26.31 -4.81
N VAL A 99 2.16 25.29 -5.48
CA VAL A 99 1.01 25.37 -6.40
C VAL A 99 -0.34 25.33 -5.67
N PHE A 100 -0.33 24.97 -4.39
CA PHE A 100 -1.58 24.82 -3.62
C PHE A 100 -2.38 26.13 -3.55
N ARG A 101 -1.70 27.27 -3.43
CA ARG A 101 -2.32 28.60 -3.42
C ARG A 101 -3.03 28.91 -4.74
N GLU A 102 -2.39 28.61 -5.86
CA GLU A 102 -2.97 28.81 -7.19
C GLU A 102 -4.21 27.93 -7.41
N LEU A 103 -4.17 26.67 -6.96
CA LEU A 103 -5.31 25.79 -7.01
C LEU A 103 -6.49 26.30 -6.15
N ALA A 104 -6.20 26.90 -5.00
CA ALA A 104 -7.22 27.47 -4.13
C ALA A 104 -7.91 28.69 -4.77
N VAL A 105 -7.19 29.50 -5.56
CA VAL A 105 -7.72 30.68 -6.28
C VAL A 105 -8.68 30.28 -7.40
N THR A 106 -8.61 29.05 -7.92
CA THR A 106 -9.55 28.56 -8.96
C THR A 106 -11.00 28.42 -8.47
N GLY A 107 -11.31 28.73 -7.21
CA GLY A 107 -12.64 28.66 -6.62
C GLY A 107 -13.13 27.23 -6.31
N ARG A 108 -12.27 26.21 -6.45
CA ARG A 108 -12.64 24.83 -6.11
C ARG A 108 -12.55 24.58 -4.61
N ALA A 109 -13.51 23.84 -4.07
CA ALA A 109 -13.51 23.45 -2.67
C ALA A 109 -12.24 22.63 -2.35
N ARG A 110 -11.52 23.03 -1.31
CA ARG A 110 -10.27 22.35 -0.86
C ARG A 110 -10.51 20.90 -0.47
N SER A 111 -11.67 20.58 0.11
CA SER A 111 -12.10 19.21 0.38
C SER A 111 -12.24 18.38 -0.89
N ALA A 112 -12.79 18.95 -1.97
CA ALA A 112 -12.90 18.24 -3.26
C ALA A 112 -11.52 17.94 -3.87
N LEU A 113 -10.55 18.87 -3.71
CA LEU A 113 -9.16 18.67 -4.13
C LEU A 113 -8.50 17.53 -3.32
N PHE A 114 -8.69 17.50 -1.99
CA PHE A 114 -8.17 16.42 -1.16
C PHE A 114 -8.80 15.07 -1.52
N ARG A 115 -10.13 15.00 -1.59
CA ARG A 115 -10.87 13.77 -1.88
C ARG A 115 -10.54 13.19 -3.26
N ALA A 116 -10.22 14.04 -4.26
CA ALA A 116 -9.82 13.57 -5.59
C ALA A 116 -8.49 12.81 -5.59
N ARG A 117 -7.60 13.10 -4.64
CA ARG A 117 -6.29 12.43 -4.50
C ARG A 117 -6.43 10.96 -4.11
N ILE A 118 -7.50 10.62 -3.37
CA ILE A 118 -7.74 9.24 -2.92
C ILE A 118 -7.97 8.31 -4.12
N PRO A 119 -9.03 8.45 -4.92
CA PRO A 119 -9.26 7.56 -6.05
C PRO A 119 -8.19 7.72 -7.14
N GLY A 120 -7.63 8.92 -7.35
CA GLY A 120 -6.58 9.15 -8.33
C GLY A 120 -5.27 8.43 -8.00
N GLY A 121 -4.84 8.53 -6.75
CA GLY A 121 -3.64 7.85 -6.26
C GLY A 121 -3.82 6.34 -6.16
N LEU A 122 -4.98 5.87 -5.67
CA LEU A 122 -5.30 4.44 -5.63
C LEU A 122 -5.35 3.83 -7.03
N ALA A 123 -6.02 4.45 -7.99
CA ALA A 123 -6.08 3.94 -9.36
C ALA A 123 -4.67 3.82 -9.97
N PHE A 124 -3.80 4.80 -9.72
CA PHE A 124 -2.41 4.74 -10.17
C PHE A 124 -1.63 3.61 -9.47
N LEU A 125 -1.64 3.54 -8.15
CA LEU A 125 -0.94 2.53 -7.36
C LEU A 125 -1.41 1.11 -7.70
N LEU A 126 -2.72 0.88 -7.57
CA LEU A 126 -3.29 -0.46 -7.67
C LEU A 126 -3.17 -1.04 -9.08
N SER A 127 -3.03 -0.22 -10.13
CA SER A 127 -2.74 -0.72 -11.47
C SER A 127 -1.38 -1.42 -11.57
N PHE A 128 -0.35 -0.88 -10.91
CA PHE A 128 0.99 -1.49 -10.84
C PHE A 128 1.01 -2.72 -9.94
N VAL A 129 0.38 -2.63 -8.77
CA VAL A 129 0.29 -3.75 -7.84
C VAL A 129 -0.49 -4.92 -8.44
N ALA A 130 -1.61 -4.65 -9.12
CA ALA A 130 -2.39 -5.68 -9.80
C ALA A 130 -1.61 -6.34 -10.95
N ALA A 131 -0.86 -5.56 -11.74
CA ALA A 131 0.01 -6.10 -12.78
C ALA A 131 1.12 -6.99 -12.20
N ALA A 132 1.79 -6.53 -11.13
CA ALA A 132 2.82 -7.30 -10.43
C ALA A 132 2.25 -8.60 -9.84
N TYR A 133 1.06 -8.52 -9.23
CA TYR A 133 0.35 -9.68 -8.71
C TYR A 133 -0.04 -10.66 -9.81
N ALA A 134 -0.57 -10.18 -10.94
CA ALA A 134 -0.95 -11.02 -12.06
C ALA A 134 0.26 -11.81 -12.60
N LEU A 135 1.44 -11.16 -12.70
CA LEU A 135 2.69 -11.84 -13.06
C LEU A 135 3.07 -12.91 -12.05
N ALA A 136 3.04 -12.60 -10.75
CA ALA A 136 3.37 -13.54 -9.69
C ALA A 136 2.40 -14.74 -9.65
N ALA A 137 1.10 -14.48 -9.77
CA ALA A 137 0.07 -15.50 -9.81
C ALA A 137 0.23 -16.43 -11.03
N THR A 138 0.41 -15.85 -12.22
CA THR A 138 0.64 -16.60 -13.46
C THR A 138 1.91 -17.46 -13.36
N ALA A 139 3.02 -16.87 -12.91
CA ALA A 139 4.26 -17.60 -12.73
C ALA A 139 4.12 -18.74 -11.70
N SER A 140 3.40 -18.50 -10.61
CA SER A 140 3.15 -19.51 -9.58
C SER A 140 2.33 -20.70 -10.11
N VAL A 141 1.44 -20.49 -11.07
CA VAL A 141 0.66 -21.56 -11.71
C VAL A 141 1.46 -22.25 -12.82
N VAL A 142 2.04 -21.46 -13.74
CA VAL A 142 2.70 -22.00 -14.96
C VAL A 142 3.98 -22.75 -14.61
N PHE A 143 4.77 -22.24 -13.66
CA PHE A 143 6.04 -22.86 -13.26
C PHE A 143 5.93 -23.76 -12.02
N ALA A 144 4.72 -24.24 -11.69
CA ALA A 144 4.51 -25.10 -10.52
C ALA A 144 5.25 -26.45 -10.63
N GLY A 145 5.38 -27.02 -11.84
CA GLY A 145 6.00 -28.33 -12.03
C GLY A 145 5.33 -29.41 -11.17
N TYR A 146 6.12 -30.09 -10.33
CA TYR A 146 5.64 -31.08 -9.37
C TYR A 146 5.12 -30.50 -8.05
N ARG A 147 5.19 -29.18 -7.84
CA ARG A 147 4.68 -28.52 -6.63
C ARG A 147 3.18 -28.31 -6.70
N THR A 148 2.56 -28.17 -5.53
CA THR A 148 1.12 -27.88 -5.42
C THR A 148 0.79 -26.55 -6.10
N VAL A 149 -0.12 -26.60 -7.08
CA VAL A 149 -0.64 -25.42 -7.77
C VAL A 149 -1.54 -24.63 -6.82
N PRO A 150 -1.42 -23.29 -6.77
CA PRO A 150 -2.31 -22.45 -5.97
C PRO A 150 -3.77 -22.58 -6.42
N SER A 151 -4.68 -22.79 -5.47
CA SER A 151 -6.11 -22.83 -5.76
C SER A 151 -6.65 -21.45 -6.18
N PRO A 152 -7.73 -21.38 -6.99
CA PRO A 152 -8.35 -20.11 -7.35
C PRO A 152 -8.76 -19.25 -6.14
N GLY A 153 -9.25 -19.88 -5.06
CA GLY A 153 -9.59 -19.20 -3.82
C GLY A 153 -8.37 -18.57 -3.12
N LEU A 154 -7.23 -19.29 -3.10
CA LEU A 154 -5.99 -18.75 -2.57
C LEU A 154 -5.49 -17.57 -3.41
N LEU A 155 -5.55 -17.67 -4.74
CA LEU A 155 -5.17 -16.58 -5.63
C LEU A 155 -6.06 -15.35 -5.42
N ALA A 156 -7.38 -15.53 -5.38
CA ALA A 156 -8.30 -14.41 -5.14
C ALA A 156 -8.04 -13.75 -3.77
N GLY A 157 -7.89 -14.53 -2.71
CA GLY A 157 -7.62 -14.04 -1.37
C GLY A 157 -6.27 -13.32 -1.25
N ALA A 158 -5.21 -13.86 -1.87
CA ALA A 158 -3.88 -13.25 -1.86
C ALA A 158 -3.87 -11.91 -2.62
N GLY A 159 -4.54 -11.84 -3.78
CA GLY A 159 -4.67 -10.60 -4.54
C GLY A 159 -5.46 -9.54 -3.77
N ALA A 160 -6.61 -9.90 -3.20
CA ALA A 160 -7.44 -8.99 -2.42
C ALA A 160 -6.68 -8.45 -1.21
N TRP A 161 -5.98 -9.31 -0.46
CA TRP A 161 -5.16 -8.92 0.67
C TRP A 161 -4.02 -7.96 0.27
N LEU A 162 -3.31 -8.24 -0.81
CA LEU A 162 -2.22 -7.40 -1.29
C LEU A 162 -2.72 -5.99 -1.69
N LEU A 163 -3.83 -5.93 -2.44
CA LEU A 163 -4.43 -4.67 -2.84
C LEU A 163 -4.92 -3.86 -1.62
N LEU A 164 -5.53 -4.53 -0.64
CA LEU A 164 -5.95 -3.92 0.61
C LEU A 164 -4.75 -3.36 1.39
N SER A 165 -3.67 -4.13 1.54
CA SER A 165 -2.46 -3.71 2.25
C SER A 165 -1.84 -2.48 1.61
N CYS A 166 -1.69 -2.47 0.29
CA CYS A 166 -1.15 -1.31 -0.42
C CYS A 166 -2.09 -0.09 -0.34
N ALA A 167 -3.40 -0.29 -0.44
CA ALA A 167 -4.39 0.79 -0.29
C ALA A 167 -4.35 1.39 1.12
N PHE A 168 -4.18 0.58 2.14
CA PHE A 168 -4.05 1.01 3.52
C PHE A 168 -2.80 1.90 3.72
N TRP A 169 -1.61 1.44 3.33
CA TRP A 169 -0.38 2.22 3.45
C TRP A 169 -0.43 3.52 2.63
N PHE A 170 -1.07 3.50 1.48
CA PHE A 170 -1.34 4.70 0.69
C PHE A 170 -2.22 5.69 1.47
N ALA A 171 -3.30 5.24 2.10
CA ALA A 171 -4.22 6.09 2.85
C ALA A 171 -3.51 6.74 4.06
N LEU A 172 -2.71 5.97 4.81
CA LEU A 172 -1.89 6.50 5.90
C LEU A 172 -0.93 7.58 5.41
N ALA A 173 -0.20 7.30 4.33
CA ALA A 173 0.78 8.23 3.79
C ALA A 173 0.15 9.50 3.22
N LEU A 174 -1.00 9.39 2.54
CA LEU A 174 -1.76 10.54 2.03
C LEU A 174 -2.25 11.44 3.17
N GLY A 175 -2.89 10.84 4.17
CA GLY A 175 -3.41 11.58 5.33
C GLY A 175 -2.31 12.27 6.12
N LEU A 176 -1.27 11.52 6.49
CA LEU A 176 -0.14 12.05 7.28
C LEU A 176 0.64 13.13 6.51
N ALA A 177 0.86 12.95 5.19
CA ALA A 177 1.57 13.94 4.38
C ALA A 177 0.77 15.23 4.20
N SER A 178 -0.55 15.14 4.11
CA SER A 178 -1.43 16.31 4.08
C SER A 178 -1.43 17.06 5.42
N LEU A 179 -1.33 16.32 6.53
CA LEU A 179 -1.24 16.88 7.88
C LEU A 179 0.10 17.59 8.12
N VAL A 180 1.21 16.90 7.89
CA VAL A 180 2.58 17.38 8.14
C VAL A 180 3.03 18.41 7.09
N GLY A 181 2.66 18.22 5.84
CA GLY A 181 3.04 19.08 4.72
C GLY A 181 4.44 18.81 4.15
N SER A 182 5.14 17.77 4.63
CA SER A 182 6.48 17.37 4.17
C SER A 182 6.46 15.93 3.66
N ARG A 183 6.75 15.77 2.37
CA ARG A 183 6.81 14.45 1.73
C ARG A 183 7.94 13.57 2.31
N SER A 184 9.15 14.12 2.41
CA SER A 184 10.33 13.36 2.85
C SER A 184 10.22 12.90 4.29
N THR A 185 9.74 13.77 5.18
CA THR A 185 9.51 13.44 6.59
C THR A 185 8.53 12.28 6.74
N VAL A 186 7.43 12.31 5.98
CA VAL A 186 6.40 11.27 6.08
C VAL A 186 6.87 9.95 5.50
N ILE A 187 7.60 9.97 4.37
CA ILE A 187 8.20 8.76 3.81
C ILE A 187 9.16 8.13 4.84
N GLY A 188 10.10 8.91 5.38
CA GLY A 188 11.04 8.42 6.38
C GLY A 188 10.36 7.87 7.63
N ALA A 189 9.37 8.60 8.17
CA ALA A 189 8.64 8.20 9.37
C ALA A 189 7.84 6.91 9.17
N LEU A 190 7.10 6.77 8.05
CA LEU A 190 6.30 5.58 7.78
C LEU A 190 7.15 4.37 7.44
N LEU A 191 8.26 4.55 6.69
CA LEU A 191 9.19 3.44 6.44
C LEU A 191 9.85 2.98 7.74
N ALA A 192 10.29 3.91 8.60
CA ALA A 192 10.83 3.54 9.91
C ALA A 192 9.78 2.85 10.78
N PHE A 193 8.54 3.33 10.75
CA PHE A 193 7.42 2.72 11.49
C PHE A 193 7.13 1.30 11.00
N GLU A 194 6.99 1.09 9.70
CA GLU A 194 6.69 -0.21 9.10
C GLU A 194 7.84 -1.22 9.25
N LEU A 195 9.07 -0.80 8.90
CA LEU A 195 10.20 -1.73 8.77
C LEU A 195 10.95 -1.97 10.09
N ALA A 196 10.87 -1.05 11.04
CA ALA A 196 11.61 -1.15 12.30
C ALA A 196 10.70 -1.13 13.53
N VAL A 197 9.88 -0.09 13.68
CA VAL A 197 9.12 0.12 14.94
C VAL A 197 8.07 -0.98 15.13
N THR A 198 7.28 -1.27 14.11
CA THR A 198 6.20 -2.26 14.22
C THR A 198 6.71 -3.68 14.47
N PRO A 199 7.71 -4.22 13.76
CA PRO A 199 8.27 -5.53 14.05
C PRO A 199 8.86 -5.63 15.46
N ILE A 200 9.57 -4.58 15.92
CA ILE A 200 10.12 -4.55 17.28
C ILE A 200 9.00 -4.59 18.31
N LEU A 201 7.98 -3.73 18.20
CA LEU A 201 6.87 -3.69 19.14
C LEU A 201 6.06 -5.01 19.14
N ALA A 202 5.84 -5.59 17.96
CA ALA A 202 5.15 -6.86 17.82
C ALA A 202 5.91 -8.03 18.48
N SER A 203 7.24 -7.95 18.57
CA SER A 203 8.08 -8.98 19.19
C SER A 203 8.14 -8.91 20.72
N ILE A 204 7.62 -7.85 21.37
CA ILE A 204 7.67 -7.66 22.83
C ILE A 204 6.43 -8.28 23.49
N PRO A 205 6.53 -9.47 24.15
CA PRO A 205 5.38 -10.12 24.77
C PRO A 205 4.75 -9.30 25.91
N ALA A 206 5.55 -8.49 26.61
CA ALA A 206 5.11 -7.65 27.71
C ALA A 206 4.03 -6.62 27.33
N LEU A 207 3.91 -6.27 26.04
CA LEU A 207 2.86 -5.38 25.54
C LEU A 207 1.47 -6.06 25.48
N GLY A 208 1.40 -7.37 25.66
CA GLY A 208 0.12 -8.11 25.70
C GLY A 208 -0.76 -7.82 24.47
N SER A 209 -2.03 -7.52 24.74
CA SER A 209 -3.02 -7.13 23.70
C SER A 209 -2.73 -5.75 23.05
N GLY A 210 -1.91 -4.91 23.66
CA GLY A 210 -1.51 -3.64 23.05
C GLY A 210 -0.85 -3.80 21.67
N ARG A 211 -0.29 -4.97 21.37
CA ARG A 211 0.26 -5.28 20.04
C ARG A 211 -0.80 -5.39 18.94
N GLU A 212 -2.06 -5.66 19.30
CA GLU A 212 -3.15 -5.81 18.34
C GLU A 212 -3.53 -4.50 17.66
N VAL A 213 -3.17 -3.34 18.25
CA VAL A 213 -3.42 -2.02 17.64
C VAL A 213 -2.42 -1.66 16.54
N LEU A 214 -1.37 -2.48 16.34
CA LEU A 214 -0.38 -2.26 15.30
C LEU A 214 -0.96 -2.64 13.92
N PRO A 215 -0.88 -1.74 12.92
CA PRO A 215 -1.41 -2.02 11.60
C PRO A 215 -0.83 -3.26 10.94
N GLU A 216 0.47 -3.52 11.12
CA GLU A 216 1.15 -4.67 10.53
C GLU A 216 0.61 -5.99 11.11
N VAL A 217 0.33 -6.02 12.42
CA VAL A 217 -0.30 -7.17 13.09
C VAL A 217 -1.69 -7.42 12.51
N ALA A 218 -2.47 -6.36 12.29
CA ALA A 218 -3.78 -6.45 11.68
C ALA A 218 -3.72 -6.94 10.21
N LEU A 219 -2.80 -6.41 9.40
CA LEU A 219 -2.57 -6.86 8.02
C LEU A 219 -2.12 -8.32 7.97
N THR A 220 -1.18 -8.73 8.84
CA THR A 220 -0.72 -10.12 8.93
C THR A 220 -1.85 -11.05 9.34
N ARG A 221 -2.76 -10.62 10.22
CA ARG A 221 -3.92 -11.43 10.62
C ARG A 221 -4.87 -11.70 9.47
N LEU A 222 -5.04 -10.75 8.55
CA LEU A 222 -5.86 -10.87 7.33
C LEU A 222 -5.13 -11.61 6.19
N ALA A 223 -3.83 -11.81 6.31
CA ALA A 223 -3.03 -12.47 5.26
C ALA A 223 -3.48 -13.91 5.03
N PRO A 224 -3.45 -14.41 3.78
CA PRO A 224 -3.63 -15.82 3.47
C PRO A 224 -2.61 -16.71 4.20
N HIS A 225 -2.97 -17.95 4.48
CA HIS A 225 -2.09 -18.90 5.20
C HIS A 225 -0.71 -19.05 4.57
N ALA A 226 -0.61 -19.02 3.25
CA ALA A 226 0.65 -19.12 2.51
C ALA A 226 1.63 -17.97 2.78
N VAL A 227 1.12 -16.81 3.22
CA VAL A 227 1.92 -15.60 3.51
C VAL A 227 2.15 -15.43 5.00
N ARG A 228 1.14 -15.77 5.81
CA ARG A 228 1.11 -15.50 7.26
C ARG A 228 2.32 -16.08 8.00
N GLY A 229 2.75 -17.28 7.64
CA GLY A 229 3.91 -17.92 8.25
C GLY A 229 5.24 -17.22 7.95
N LEU A 230 5.34 -16.50 6.85
CA LEU A 230 6.54 -15.77 6.43
C LEU A 230 6.60 -14.37 7.05
N ALA A 231 5.45 -13.76 7.29
CA ALA A 231 5.34 -12.41 7.86
C ALA A 231 5.51 -12.38 9.39
N SER A 232 5.44 -13.51 10.07
CA SER A 232 5.50 -13.59 11.54
C SER A 232 6.93 -13.66 12.08
N ASN A 233 7.69 -12.60 11.97
CA ASN A 233 9.04 -12.46 12.58
C ASN A 233 9.01 -12.34 14.11
N GLY A 234 8.35 -13.18 14.84
CA GLY A 234 8.36 -13.07 16.31
C GLY A 234 7.15 -13.68 17.01
N GLY A 235 6.38 -14.47 16.32
CA GLY A 235 5.19 -15.12 16.89
C GLY A 235 3.88 -14.48 16.42
N VAL A 236 2.86 -15.32 16.31
CA VAL A 236 1.52 -14.88 15.91
C VAL A 236 0.89 -14.14 17.08
N VAL A 237 0.63 -12.83 16.92
CA VAL A 237 -0.19 -12.09 17.89
C VAL A 237 -1.64 -12.55 17.70
N PRO A 238 -2.31 -13.05 18.77
CA PRO A 238 -3.66 -13.59 18.67
C PRO A 238 -4.71 -12.48 18.57
N ALA A 239 -4.78 -11.81 17.41
CA ALA A 239 -5.83 -10.84 17.15
C ALA A 239 -7.06 -11.51 16.53
N SER A 240 -8.27 -11.07 16.89
CA SER A 240 -9.49 -11.48 16.20
C SER A 240 -9.58 -10.84 14.82
N LEU A 241 -10.34 -11.44 13.88
CA LEU A 241 -10.57 -10.83 12.55
C LEU A 241 -11.22 -9.45 12.69
N GLY A 242 -12.26 -9.34 13.52
CA GLY A 242 -12.96 -8.07 13.73
C GLY A 242 -12.06 -6.99 14.37
N THR A 243 -11.17 -7.35 15.29
CA THR A 243 -10.17 -6.42 15.84
C THR A 243 -9.23 -5.93 14.75
N ALA A 244 -8.73 -6.84 13.90
CA ALA A 244 -7.83 -6.47 12.81
C ALA A 244 -8.49 -5.51 11.80
N GLU A 245 -9.72 -5.82 11.39
CA GLU A 245 -10.49 -4.95 10.49
C GLU A 245 -10.73 -3.57 11.11
N LEU A 246 -11.17 -3.53 12.38
CA LEU A 246 -11.41 -2.28 13.10
C LEU A 246 -10.16 -1.42 13.20
N VAL A 247 -9.02 -2.02 13.54
CA VAL A 247 -7.73 -1.31 13.63
C VAL A 247 -7.38 -0.65 12.31
N LEU A 248 -7.46 -1.38 11.18
CA LEU A 248 -7.16 -0.82 9.87
C LEU A 248 -8.10 0.32 9.50
N VAL A 249 -9.40 0.16 9.75
CA VAL A 249 -10.41 1.18 9.45
C VAL A 249 -10.16 2.44 10.30
N VAL A 250 -9.91 2.29 11.60
CA VAL A 250 -9.67 3.42 12.50
C VAL A 250 -8.41 4.19 12.09
N TRP A 251 -7.29 3.50 11.83
CA TRP A 251 -6.05 4.15 11.39
C TRP A 251 -6.25 4.92 10.07
N ALA A 252 -6.86 4.27 9.06
CA ALA A 252 -7.07 4.89 7.76
C ALA A 252 -8.00 6.10 7.83
N LEU A 253 -9.17 5.96 8.49
CA LEU A 253 -10.14 7.03 8.60
C LEU A 253 -9.62 8.19 9.45
N ALA A 254 -8.94 7.92 10.57
CA ALA A 254 -8.39 8.97 11.43
C ALA A 254 -7.38 9.83 10.67
N LEU A 255 -6.41 9.21 9.99
CA LEU A 255 -5.39 9.96 9.25
C LEU A 255 -5.94 10.68 8.01
N LEU A 256 -6.87 10.08 7.28
CA LEU A 256 -7.55 10.74 6.16
C LEU A 256 -8.38 11.93 6.63
N ALA A 257 -9.14 11.78 7.73
CA ALA A 257 -9.94 12.88 8.29
C ALA A 257 -9.05 14.03 8.79
N LEU A 258 -7.97 13.73 9.51
CA LEU A 258 -7.01 14.74 9.96
C LEU A 258 -6.30 15.43 8.78
N GLY A 259 -5.94 14.69 7.74
CA GLY A 259 -5.34 15.23 6.51
C GLY A 259 -6.30 16.13 5.74
N GLU A 260 -7.58 15.75 5.63
CA GLU A 260 -8.62 16.57 5.02
C GLU A 260 -8.85 17.83 5.83
N TRP A 261 -9.06 17.71 7.14
CA TRP A 261 -9.23 18.85 8.05
C TRP A 261 -8.09 19.84 7.90
N ARG A 262 -6.85 19.37 7.94
CA ARG A 262 -5.68 20.25 7.79
C ARG A 262 -5.62 20.93 6.42
N THR A 263 -6.01 20.21 5.35
CA THR A 263 -6.05 20.76 3.99
C THR A 263 -7.09 21.89 3.88
N VAL A 264 -8.24 21.75 4.53
CA VAL A 264 -9.32 22.72 4.52
C VAL A 264 -8.97 23.95 5.36
N THR A 265 -8.38 23.78 6.54
CA THR A 265 -8.11 24.84 7.52
C THR A 265 -6.80 25.58 7.27
N ARG A 266 -5.91 25.05 6.41
CA ARG A 266 -4.62 25.71 6.12
C ARG A 266 -4.84 27.05 5.43
N SER A 267 -4.27 28.13 6.00
CA SER A 267 -4.19 29.43 5.33
C SER A 267 -3.37 29.30 4.05
N ALA A 268 -3.89 29.88 2.96
CA ALA A 268 -3.23 29.89 1.65
C ALA A 268 -2.12 30.96 1.60
#